data_e6a3b935488aa35fe85b8a6492963185
#
_entry.id   e6a3b935488aa35fe85b8a6492963185
#
_cell.length_a   1.000
_cell.length_b   1.000
_cell.length_c   1.000
_cell.angle_alpha   90.00
_cell.angle_beta   90.00
_cell.angle_gamma   90.00
#
_symmetry.space_group_name_H-M   'P 1'
#
loop_
_entity.id
_entity.type
_entity.pdbx_description
1 polymer ?
#
loop_
_entity_poly.entity_id
_entity_poly.type
_entity_poly.pdbx_seq_one_letter_code
_entity_poly.pdbx_strand_id
1 'polypeptide(L)'
;MSFIRQEKQTVRRYLPTVRHWGFARLIYYDYFRKLCVYIRIDNQNRDKMQKAKLTFWQMWNISFGFFGVQIAYSLQNANISRIFATLGADPHDLSFFWILPPLMGLIVQPLVGKYSDKTWTRLGRRIPYLFLGSIIAIAVMCMLPNAGNFGLAVSGAMIFGLISLMLLDTSINVAMQPFKMLVGDMVNEEQKGQAYSIQSFLCNAGSLVGYLFPFIFAWFGIANTAPEGQVPDTVKYAFYIGAAILILCVLFTTFKVKEMPPKEYAEFHGIDPDKKEEKAPGMLTLLKNAPKTFWTVGIVQFFCWAAFLYMWTYTNGAIADTCWGTTDVASEGYQEAGNWVGVLFAVQAVGSMLWALVIPKFKDIKVAYVVSLLIGAVGFASVFFLHNQYALIVSFLLIGAAWAAMLAVPFTLLTNSLSGEHIGTYLGLFNGTICLPQIAAAACGGLVLKLVGGAQVSMFIVAGVLLVLGALSVRFVKDGKKA
;
A
#
# COMPACT_ATOMS: atom_id res chain seq x y z
N MET A 1 9.87 -44.78 9.20
CA MET A 1 9.63 -46.22 9.50
C MET A 1 8.52 -46.50 10.53
N SER A 2 8.27 -45.60 11.48
CA SER A 2 7.18 -45.76 12.49
C SER A 2 5.77 -45.66 11.87
N PHE A 3 5.55 -44.77 10.92
CA PHE A 3 4.25 -44.56 10.27
C PHE A 3 3.79 -45.79 9.45
N ILE A 4 4.68 -46.42 8.73
CA ILE A 4 4.39 -47.65 7.95
C ILE A 4 4.01 -48.84 8.87
N ARG A 5 4.53 -48.87 10.10
CA ARG A 5 4.15 -49.89 11.10
C ARG A 5 2.75 -49.66 11.67
N GLN A 6 2.37 -48.43 11.85
CA GLN A 6 1.05 -48.05 12.34
C GLN A 6 -0.05 -48.29 11.30
N GLU A 7 0.21 -48.02 10.01
CA GLU A 7 -0.74 -48.31 8.92
C GLU A 7 -0.94 -49.83 8.71
N LYS A 8 0.14 -50.62 8.80
CA LYS A 8 0.00 -52.08 8.73
C LYS A 8 -0.84 -52.64 9.87
N GLN A 9 -0.83 -52.05 11.06
CA GLN A 9 -1.69 -52.46 12.17
C GLN A 9 -3.14 -52.01 11.97
N THR A 10 -3.39 -50.83 11.40
CA THR A 10 -4.75 -50.33 11.12
C THR A 10 -5.42 -51.16 10.02
N VAL A 11 -4.69 -51.45 8.94
CA VAL A 11 -5.21 -52.32 7.85
C VAL A 11 -5.49 -53.74 8.32
N ARG A 12 -4.69 -54.31 9.23
CA ARG A 12 -4.99 -55.63 9.83
C ARG A 12 -6.23 -55.65 10.75
N ARG A 13 -6.61 -54.54 11.31
CA ARG A 13 -7.77 -54.38 12.22
C ARG A 13 -9.11 -54.40 11.49
N TYR A 14 -9.13 -54.02 10.21
CA TYR A 14 -10.35 -53.93 9.40
C TYR A 14 -10.52 -55.08 8.40
N LEU A 15 -9.68 -56.15 8.44
CA LEU A 15 -9.69 -57.27 7.51
C LEU A 15 -10.06 -58.65 8.10
N PRO A 16 -10.91 -58.83 9.12
CA PRO A 16 -11.20 -60.19 9.61
C PRO A 16 -12.41 -60.90 8.97
N THR A 17 -13.20 -60.29 8.09
CA THR A 17 -14.52 -60.84 7.75
C THR A 17 -14.79 -61.19 6.28
N VAL A 18 -13.79 -61.15 5.40
CA VAL A 18 -14.05 -61.46 3.97
C VAL A 18 -13.29 -62.70 3.52
N ARG A 19 -13.89 -63.88 3.79
CA ARG A 19 -13.30 -65.19 3.42
C ARG A 19 -13.62 -65.69 2.01
N HIS A 20 -14.43 -64.95 1.19
CA HIS A 20 -14.95 -65.47 -0.08
C HIS A 20 -14.80 -64.54 -1.33
N TRP A 21 -13.89 -63.58 -1.37
CA TRP A 21 -13.75 -62.69 -2.55
C TRP A 21 -12.30 -62.61 -3.03
N GLY A 22 -11.81 -63.69 -3.67
CA GLY A 22 -10.45 -63.74 -4.21
C GLY A 22 -10.18 -62.69 -5.30
N PHE A 23 -11.15 -62.39 -6.16
CA PHE A 23 -11.02 -61.46 -7.30
C PHE A 23 -11.11 -59.97 -6.85
N ALA A 24 -11.99 -59.66 -5.93
CA ALA A 24 -12.14 -58.32 -5.38
C ALA A 24 -10.91 -57.87 -4.58
N ARG A 25 -10.20 -58.85 -3.95
CA ARG A 25 -8.96 -58.60 -3.18
C ARG A 25 -7.79 -58.20 -4.09
N LEU A 26 -7.71 -58.76 -5.29
CA LEU A 26 -6.70 -58.39 -6.30
C LEU A 26 -6.95 -56.99 -6.87
N ILE A 27 -8.20 -56.63 -7.19
CA ILE A 27 -8.58 -55.31 -7.73
C ILE A 27 -8.37 -54.24 -6.65
N TYR A 28 -8.74 -54.51 -5.38
CA TYR A 28 -8.56 -53.57 -4.28
C TYR A 28 -7.07 -53.35 -3.95
N TYR A 29 -6.26 -54.42 -4.04
CA TYR A 29 -4.81 -54.36 -3.80
C TYR A 29 -4.09 -53.58 -4.93
N ASP A 30 -4.52 -53.77 -6.17
CA ASP A 30 -3.96 -53.06 -7.34
C ASP A 30 -4.39 -51.57 -7.34
N TYR A 31 -5.64 -51.29 -6.97
CA TYR A 31 -6.14 -49.91 -6.80
C TYR A 31 -5.42 -49.17 -5.65
N PHE A 32 -5.26 -49.82 -4.50
CA PHE A 32 -4.55 -49.26 -3.36
C PHE A 32 -3.05 -49.07 -3.65
N ARG A 33 -2.45 -50.01 -4.37
CA ARG A 33 -1.07 -49.89 -4.84
C ARG A 33 -0.89 -48.73 -5.81
N LYS A 34 -1.79 -48.57 -6.75
CA LYS A 34 -1.81 -47.43 -7.70
C LYS A 34 -2.05 -46.09 -6.96
N LEU A 35 -2.95 -46.06 -5.99
CA LEU A 35 -3.21 -44.90 -5.16
C LEU A 35 -1.99 -44.52 -4.30
N CYS A 36 -1.33 -45.52 -3.67
CA CYS A 36 -0.10 -45.28 -2.91
C CYS A 36 1.06 -44.84 -3.79
N VAL A 37 1.18 -45.37 -5.01
CA VAL A 37 2.16 -44.93 -5.99
C VAL A 37 1.85 -43.52 -6.47
N TYR A 38 0.58 -43.18 -6.72
CA TYR A 38 0.13 -41.85 -7.09
C TYR A 38 0.39 -40.81 -5.98
N ILE A 39 0.04 -41.15 -4.72
CA ILE A 39 0.33 -40.30 -3.55
C ILE A 39 1.84 -40.14 -3.34
N ARG A 40 2.62 -41.20 -3.58
CA ARG A 40 4.08 -41.16 -3.45
C ARG A 40 4.72 -40.34 -4.55
N ILE A 41 4.21 -40.38 -5.79
CA ILE A 41 4.65 -39.56 -6.91
C ILE A 41 4.25 -38.10 -6.67
N ASP A 42 3.03 -37.86 -6.18
CA ASP A 42 2.55 -36.52 -5.83
C ASP A 42 3.36 -35.87 -4.69
N ASN A 43 3.66 -36.66 -3.62
CA ASN A 43 4.52 -36.18 -2.54
C ASN A 43 6.00 -36.00 -2.98
N GLN A 44 6.54 -36.88 -3.81
CA GLN A 44 7.89 -36.70 -4.37
C GLN A 44 7.96 -35.51 -5.34
N ASN A 45 6.90 -35.23 -6.09
CA ASN A 45 6.81 -34.05 -6.93
C ASN A 45 6.59 -32.77 -6.11
N ARG A 46 5.84 -32.83 -5.02
CA ARG A 46 5.72 -31.72 -4.06
C ARG A 46 7.04 -31.43 -3.35
N ASP A 47 7.79 -32.45 -2.93
CA ASP A 47 9.11 -32.28 -2.29
C ASP A 47 10.17 -31.77 -3.29
N LYS A 48 10.08 -32.14 -4.59
CA LYS A 48 10.95 -31.58 -5.65
C LYS A 48 10.59 -30.17 -6.03
N MET A 49 9.35 -29.72 -5.79
CA MET A 49 8.88 -28.36 -6.05
C MET A 49 8.95 -27.43 -4.84
N GLN A 50 9.53 -27.88 -3.70
CA GLN A 50 9.76 -26.94 -2.60
C GLN A 50 10.84 -25.96 -2.98
N LYS A 51 10.42 -24.68 -3.11
CA LYS A 51 11.33 -23.54 -3.28
C LYS A 51 12.41 -23.60 -2.22
N ALA A 52 13.67 -23.48 -2.60
CA ALA A 52 14.76 -23.35 -1.64
C ALA A 52 14.40 -22.24 -0.64
N LYS A 53 14.58 -22.53 0.66
CA LYS A 53 14.32 -21.53 1.71
C LYS A 53 15.31 -20.39 1.54
N LEU A 54 14.76 -19.18 1.46
CA LEU A 54 15.58 -17.97 1.40
C LEU A 54 16.06 -17.60 2.81
N THR A 55 17.29 -17.11 2.90
CA THR A 55 17.80 -16.53 4.13
C THR A 55 17.13 -15.17 4.42
N PHE A 56 17.22 -14.71 5.68
CA PHE A 56 16.75 -13.38 6.07
C PHE A 56 17.32 -12.28 5.15
N TRP A 57 18.61 -12.31 4.87
CA TRP A 57 19.28 -11.32 4.04
C TRP A 57 18.84 -11.36 2.57
N GLN A 58 18.51 -12.53 2.03
CA GLN A 58 17.96 -12.63 0.68
C GLN A 58 16.56 -12.00 0.62
N MET A 59 15.68 -12.25 1.59
CA MET A 59 14.36 -11.60 1.69
C MET A 59 14.50 -10.09 1.90
N TRP A 60 15.48 -9.65 2.70
CA TRP A 60 15.81 -8.24 2.88
C TRP A 60 16.20 -7.57 1.56
N ASN A 61 17.12 -8.19 0.80
CA ASN A 61 17.60 -7.67 -0.47
C ASN A 61 16.48 -7.52 -1.51
N ILE A 62 15.52 -8.47 -1.55
CA ILE A 62 14.35 -8.41 -2.43
C ILE A 62 13.51 -7.16 -2.15
N SER A 63 13.39 -6.76 -0.89
CA SER A 63 12.52 -5.68 -0.45
C SER A 63 13.26 -4.35 -0.24
N PHE A 64 14.59 -4.32 -0.26
CA PHE A 64 15.37 -3.14 0.15
C PHE A 64 15.12 -1.91 -0.72
N GLY A 65 14.97 -2.09 -2.04
CA GLY A 65 14.66 -0.98 -2.94
C GLY A 65 13.30 -0.32 -2.63
N PHE A 66 12.38 -1.05 -1.98
CA PHE A 66 11.08 -0.51 -1.58
C PHE A 66 11.20 0.57 -0.50
N PHE A 67 12.26 0.51 0.35
CA PHE A 67 12.61 1.59 1.28
C PHE A 67 12.81 2.93 0.54
N GLY A 68 13.59 2.94 -0.56
CA GLY A 68 13.81 4.14 -1.37
C GLY A 68 12.53 4.65 -2.05
N VAL A 69 11.71 3.74 -2.59
CA VAL A 69 10.41 4.11 -3.20
C VAL A 69 9.48 4.75 -2.17
N GLN A 70 9.49 4.27 -0.93
CA GLN A 70 8.65 4.82 0.14
C GLN A 70 9.14 6.20 0.63
N ILE A 71 10.43 6.47 0.56
CA ILE A 71 10.95 7.84 0.79
C ILE A 71 10.35 8.81 -0.25
N ALA A 72 10.38 8.46 -1.53
CA ALA A 72 9.80 9.30 -2.58
C ALA A 72 8.30 9.52 -2.36
N TYR A 73 7.54 8.45 -2.06
CA TYR A 73 6.12 8.52 -1.81
C TYR A 73 5.75 9.36 -0.58
N SER A 74 6.51 9.24 0.51
CA SER A 74 6.27 10.02 1.73
C SER A 74 6.63 11.49 1.58
N LEU A 75 7.72 11.81 0.88
CA LEU A 75 8.07 13.20 0.52
C LEU A 75 6.96 13.85 -0.31
N GLN A 76 6.42 13.14 -1.27
CA GLN A 76 5.26 13.58 -2.04
C GLN A 76 4.07 13.84 -1.13
N ASN A 77 3.64 12.86 -0.33
CA ASN A 77 2.45 12.98 0.51
C ASN A 77 2.53 14.13 1.51
N ALA A 78 3.70 14.39 2.09
CA ALA A 78 3.85 15.46 3.07
C ALA A 78 3.98 16.85 2.44
N ASN A 79 4.47 16.95 1.20
CA ASN A 79 4.87 18.25 0.65
C ASN A 79 4.07 18.71 -0.58
N ILE A 80 3.25 17.87 -1.21
CA ILE A 80 2.52 18.25 -2.43
C ILE A 80 1.61 19.45 -2.19
N SER A 81 0.78 19.42 -1.16
CA SER A 81 -0.10 20.56 -0.83
C SER A 81 0.69 21.83 -0.53
N ARG A 82 1.82 21.70 0.19
CA ARG A 82 2.74 22.81 0.47
C ARG A 82 3.34 23.38 -0.82
N ILE A 83 3.85 22.52 -1.71
CA ILE A 83 4.45 22.93 -2.99
C ILE A 83 3.44 23.69 -3.83
N PHE A 84 2.24 23.13 -4.04
CA PHE A 84 1.22 23.77 -4.86
C PHE A 84 0.69 25.07 -4.24
N ALA A 85 0.50 25.12 -2.91
CA ALA A 85 0.14 26.35 -2.22
C ALA A 85 1.21 27.43 -2.42
N THR A 86 2.50 27.09 -2.29
CA THR A 86 3.62 28.00 -2.53
C THR A 86 3.69 28.49 -3.98
N LEU A 87 3.30 27.65 -4.96
CA LEU A 87 3.20 28.04 -6.37
C LEU A 87 1.98 28.92 -6.66
N GLY A 88 1.11 29.17 -5.69
CA GLY A 88 -0.05 30.06 -5.81
C GLY A 88 -1.40 29.37 -5.98
N ALA A 89 -1.50 28.07 -5.63
CA ALA A 89 -2.78 27.36 -5.64
C ALA A 89 -3.72 27.88 -4.55
N ASP A 90 -4.97 28.15 -4.91
CA ASP A 90 -6.02 28.45 -3.95
C ASP A 90 -6.32 27.21 -3.06
N PRO A 91 -6.55 27.38 -1.73
CA PRO A 91 -6.92 26.28 -0.85
C PRO A 91 -8.11 25.45 -1.34
N HIS A 92 -9.06 26.06 -2.05
CA HIS A 92 -10.21 25.36 -2.63
C HIS A 92 -9.83 24.45 -3.80
N ASP A 93 -8.74 24.76 -4.50
CA ASP A 93 -8.27 23.99 -5.66
C ASP A 93 -7.26 22.90 -5.27
N LEU A 94 -6.65 22.98 -4.07
CA LEU A 94 -5.63 22.02 -3.63
C LEU A 94 -6.08 20.57 -3.75
N SER A 95 -7.34 20.28 -3.48
CA SER A 95 -7.87 18.92 -3.56
C SER A 95 -7.83 18.34 -4.97
N PHE A 96 -7.92 19.17 -6.03
CA PHE A 96 -7.87 18.67 -7.41
C PHE A 96 -6.52 18.03 -7.77
N PHE A 97 -5.42 18.54 -7.21
CA PHE A 97 -4.10 17.94 -7.43
C PHE A 97 -4.01 16.54 -6.87
N TRP A 98 -4.79 16.22 -5.82
CA TRP A 98 -4.86 14.92 -5.20
C TRP A 98 -5.72 13.89 -5.96
N ILE A 99 -6.31 14.26 -7.12
CA ILE A 99 -6.94 13.28 -8.02
C ILE A 99 -5.88 12.41 -8.71
N LEU A 100 -4.70 12.98 -9.03
CA LEU A 100 -3.69 12.30 -9.84
C LEU A 100 -3.09 11.06 -9.17
N PRO A 101 -2.64 11.07 -7.89
CA PRO A 101 -2.07 9.89 -7.26
C PRO A 101 -2.96 8.64 -7.34
N PRO A 102 -4.22 8.66 -6.87
CA PRO A 102 -5.08 7.50 -6.95
C PRO A 102 -5.49 7.13 -8.37
N LEU A 103 -5.61 8.11 -9.28
CA LEU A 103 -5.91 7.85 -10.69
C LEU A 103 -4.76 7.10 -11.36
N MET A 104 -3.52 7.53 -11.14
CA MET A 104 -2.34 6.83 -11.66
C MET A 104 -2.21 5.44 -11.03
N GLY A 105 -2.45 5.29 -9.72
CA GLY A 105 -2.48 3.99 -9.05
C GLY A 105 -3.50 3.02 -9.67
N LEU A 106 -4.69 3.52 -9.99
CA LEU A 106 -5.77 2.73 -10.59
C LEU A 106 -5.44 2.24 -12.01
N ILE A 107 -4.76 3.07 -12.80
CA ILE A 107 -4.45 2.79 -14.21
C ILE A 107 -3.12 2.05 -14.35
N VAL A 108 -2.06 2.56 -13.73
CA VAL A 108 -0.68 2.12 -13.97
C VAL A 108 -0.40 0.76 -13.34
N GLN A 109 -0.86 0.51 -12.12
CA GLN A 109 -0.54 -0.75 -11.43
C GLN A 109 -1.03 -2.01 -12.18
N PRO A 110 -2.28 -2.09 -12.69
CA PRO A 110 -2.74 -3.22 -13.48
C PRO A 110 -1.99 -3.37 -14.81
N LEU A 111 -1.65 -2.23 -15.46
CA LEU A 111 -0.89 -2.26 -16.71
C LEU A 111 0.50 -2.82 -16.50
N VAL A 112 1.23 -2.32 -15.50
CA VAL A 112 2.57 -2.81 -15.15
C VAL A 112 2.53 -4.27 -14.75
N GLY A 113 1.54 -4.68 -13.95
CA GLY A 113 1.33 -6.09 -13.63
C GLY A 113 1.26 -6.95 -14.88
N LYS A 114 0.32 -6.62 -15.78
CA LYS A 114 0.08 -7.36 -17.03
C LYS A 114 1.29 -7.40 -17.97
N TYR A 115 1.95 -6.25 -18.16
CA TYR A 115 3.10 -6.19 -19.07
C TYR A 115 4.33 -6.86 -18.48
N SER A 116 4.60 -6.69 -17.19
CA SER A 116 5.74 -7.32 -16.52
C SER A 116 5.61 -8.85 -16.46
N ASP A 117 4.39 -9.40 -16.45
CA ASP A 117 4.18 -10.85 -16.55
C ASP A 117 4.66 -11.45 -17.87
N LYS A 118 4.60 -10.65 -18.95
CA LYS A 118 4.98 -11.08 -20.31
C LYS A 118 6.42 -10.72 -20.68
N THR A 119 7.07 -9.89 -19.88
CA THR A 119 8.41 -9.40 -20.15
C THR A 119 9.44 -10.36 -19.57
N TRP A 120 10.43 -10.75 -20.39
CA TRP A 120 11.60 -11.51 -19.96
C TRP A 120 12.85 -10.89 -20.54
N THR A 121 13.68 -10.32 -19.68
CA THR A 121 14.96 -9.72 -20.06
C THR A 121 16.11 -10.40 -19.35
N ARG A 122 17.36 -10.00 -19.66
CA ARG A 122 18.55 -10.49 -18.93
C ARG A 122 18.55 -10.10 -17.45
N LEU A 123 17.81 -9.04 -17.08
CA LEU A 123 17.65 -8.60 -15.68
C LEU A 123 16.48 -9.29 -14.98
N GLY A 124 15.66 -10.05 -15.68
CA GLY A 124 14.45 -10.65 -15.20
C GLY A 124 13.20 -10.02 -15.82
N ARG A 125 12.03 -10.22 -15.20
CA ARG A 125 10.75 -9.70 -15.68
C ARG A 125 10.27 -8.47 -14.89
N ARG A 126 10.56 -8.38 -13.60
CA ARG A 126 10.11 -7.30 -12.71
C ARG A 126 11.13 -6.17 -12.60
N ILE A 127 12.41 -6.51 -12.51
CA ILE A 127 13.50 -5.55 -12.30
C ILE A 127 13.56 -4.45 -13.37
N PRO A 128 13.33 -4.70 -14.68
CA PRO A 128 13.36 -3.64 -15.69
C PRO A 128 12.34 -2.52 -15.43
N TYR A 129 11.13 -2.88 -15.01
CA TYR A 129 10.07 -1.90 -14.71
C TYR A 129 10.40 -1.10 -13.45
N LEU A 130 10.87 -1.80 -12.41
CA LEU A 130 11.34 -1.20 -11.16
C LEU A 130 12.43 -0.18 -11.41
N PHE A 131 13.41 -0.55 -12.23
CA PHE A 131 14.56 0.31 -12.57
C PHE A 131 14.13 1.52 -13.42
N LEU A 132 13.37 1.31 -14.49
CA LEU A 132 12.87 2.38 -15.35
C LEU A 132 11.97 3.36 -14.59
N GLY A 133 11.00 2.86 -13.81
CA GLY A 133 10.14 3.70 -12.99
C GLY A 133 10.94 4.54 -12.02
N SER A 134 11.94 3.96 -11.37
CA SER A 134 12.78 4.71 -10.42
C SER A 134 13.63 5.79 -11.09
N ILE A 135 14.22 5.54 -12.27
CA ILE A 135 14.99 6.57 -13.00
C ILE A 135 14.09 7.78 -13.34
N ILE A 136 12.89 7.52 -13.85
CA ILE A 136 11.95 8.61 -14.18
C ILE A 136 11.53 9.33 -12.90
N ALA A 137 11.22 8.60 -11.82
CA ALA A 137 10.86 9.20 -10.53
C ALA A 137 11.96 10.12 -10.00
N ILE A 138 13.23 9.74 -10.09
CA ILE A 138 14.39 10.54 -9.66
C ILE A 138 14.47 11.85 -10.45
N ALA A 139 14.36 11.78 -11.78
CA ALA A 139 14.37 12.98 -12.61
C ALA A 139 13.25 13.95 -12.21
N VAL A 140 12.03 13.43 -12.01
CA VAL A 140 10.87 14.23 -11.63
C VAL A 140 10.98 14.76 -10.20
N MET A 141 11.52 13.97 -9.26
CA MET A 141 11.80 14.44 -7.89
C MET A 141 12.76 15.63 -7.87
N CYS A 142 13.68 15.69 -8.82
CA CYS A 142 14.57 16.86 -8.96
C CYS A 142 13.87 18.05 -9.64
N MET A 143 12.87 17.81 -10.49
CA MET A 143 12.19 18.86 -11.25
C MET A 143 11.02 19.50 -10.48
N LEU A 144 10.21 18.70 -9.82
CA LEU A 144 8.96 19.15 -9.19
C LEU A 144 9.15 20.28 -8.15
N PRO A 145 10.08 20.21 -7.19
CA PRO A 145 10.28 21.30 -6.22
C PRO A 145 10.91 22.57 -6.83
N ASN A 146 11.35 22.49 -8.08
CA ASN A 146 11.91 23.65 -8.82
C ASN A 146 10.89 24.30 -9.75
N ALA A 147 9.64 23.93 -9.75
CA ALA A 147 8.62 24.44 -10.65
C ALA A 147 8.54 25.99 -10.64
N GLY A 148 8.71 26.62 -9.48
CA GLY A 148 8.74 28.08 -9.35
C GLY A 148 10.05 28.77 -9.77
N ASN A 149 11.13 27.99 -10.02
CA ASN A 149 12.46 28.56 -10.33
C ASN A 149 12.71 28.72 -11.84
N PHE A 150 11.81 28.23 -12.70
CA PHE A 150 12.01 28.27 -14.16
C PHE A 150 11.60 29.61 -14.80
N GLY A 151 11.27 30.64 -14.02
CA GLY A 151 10.83 31.92 -14.56
C GLY A 151 9.48 31.87 -15.28
N LEU A 152 8.68 30.86 -15.04
CA LEU A 152 7.34 30.70 -15.59
C LEU A 152 6.35 31.62 -14.84
N ALA A 153 5.33 32.09 -15.56
CA ALA A 153 4.17 32.70 -14.89
C ALA A 153 3.50 31.69 -13.95
N VAL A 154 2.77 32.13 -12.94
CA VAL A 154 2.11 31.27 -11.93
C VAL A 154 1.34 30.14 -12.58
N SER A 155 0.52 30.42 -13.61
CA SER A 155 -0.21 29.37 -14.34
C SER A 155 0.69 28.34 -15.02
N GLY A 156 1.83 28.81 -15.58
CA GLY A 156 2.83 27.93 -16.19
C GLY A 156 3.54 27.05 -15.17
N ALA A 157 3.91 27.60 -14.01
CA ALA A 157 4.52 26.87 -12.90
C ALA A 157 3.56 25.81 -12.33
N MET A 158 2.27 26.15 -12.24
CA MET A 158 1.20 25.23 -11.82
C MET A 158 1.02 24.06 -12.78
N ILE A 159 0.95 24.33 -14.09
CA ILE A 159 0.82 23.30 -15.13
C ILE A 159 2.07 22.40 -15.12
N PHE A 160 3.26 22.97 -15.02
CA PHE A 160 4.50 22.23 -14.93
C PHE A 160 4.52 21.32 -13.67
N GLY A 161 4.11 21.86 -12.51
CA GLY A 161 3.97 21.10 -11.27
C GLY A 161 2.99 19.94 -11.41
N LEU A 162 1.83 20.18 -12.06
CA LEU A 162 0.80 19.17 -12.29
C LEU A 162 1.30 18.03 -13.18
N ILE A 163 1.96 18.35 -14.29
CA ILE A 163 2.57 17.34 -15.19
C ILE A 163 3.65 16.58 -14.45
N SER A 164 4.50 17.27 -13.69
CA SER A 164 5.53 16.64 -12.88
C SER A 164 4.94 15.71 -11.83
N LEU A 165 3.89 16.11 -11.13
CA LEU A 165 3.18 15.26 -10.17
C LEU A 165 2.62 13.99 -10.84
N MET A 166 1.94 14.15 -11.98
CA MET A 166 1.41 13.02 -12.75
C MET A 166 2.52 12.03 -13.17
N LEU A 167 3.66 12.54 -13.63
CA LEU A 167 4.81 11.72 -14.00
C LEU A 167 5.44 11.05 -12.77
N LEU A 168 5.51 11.75 -11.64
CA LEU A 168 6.02 11.19 -10.39
C LEU A 168 5.16 10.02 -9.91
N ASP A 169 3.84 10.23 -9.84
CA ASP A 169 2.89 9.18 -9.46
C ASP A 169 2.94 7.98 -10.39
N THR A 170 2.95 8.22 -11.70
CA THR A 170 3.11 7.18 -12.70
C THR A 170 4.38 6.37 -12.44
N SER A 171 5.51 7.06 -12.26
CA SER A 171 6.83 6.45 -12.11
C SER A 171 6.96 5.67 -10.80
N ILE A 172 6.45 6.22 -9.69
CA ILE A 172 6.41 5.54 -8.40
C ILE A 172 5.55 4.28 -8.49
N ASN A 173 4.38 4.33 -9.14
CA ASN A 173 3.52 3.15 -9.30
C ASN A 173 4.15 2.10 -10.22
N VAL A 174 4.88 2.51 -11.27
CA VAL A 174 5.66 1.61 -12.13
C VAL A 174 6.75 0.89 -11.34
N ALA A 175 7.43 1.56 -10.41
CA ALA A 175 8.46 0.97 -9.55
C ALA A 175 7.86 0.13 -8.41
N MET A 176 6.79 0.60 -7.77
CA MET A 176 6.18 -0.02 -6.59
C MET A 176 5.56 -1.38 -6.88
N GLN A 177 4.86 -1.51 -8.01
CA GLN A 177 4.15 -2.74 -8.34
C GLN A 177 5.07 -3.96 -8.48
N PRO A 178 6.21 -3.90 -9.18
CA PRO A 178 7.18 -4.99 -9.21
C PRO A 178 7.70 -5.41 -7.83
N PHE A 179 7.93 -4.48 -6.90
CA PHE A 179 8.36 -4.83 -5.54
C PHE A 179 7.34 -5.70 -4.80
N LYS A 180 6.05 -5.37 -4.93
CA LYS A 180 4.99 -6.18 -4.33
C LYS A 180 4.95 -7.59 -4.93
N MET A 181 5.24 -7.71 -6.23
CA MET A 181 5.20 -8.97 -6.96
C MET A 181 6.43 -9.83 -6.74
N LEU A 182 7.64 -9.25 -6.60
CA LEU A 182 8.89 -9.97 -6.40
C LEU A 182 8.84 -10.92 -5.20
N VAL A 183 8.24 -10.49 -4.07
CA VAL A 183 8.05 -11.36 -2.90
C VAL A 183 7.17 -12.55 -3.24
N GLY A 184 6.06 -12.32 -3.95
CA GLY A 184 5.17 -13.39 -4.41
C GLY A 184 5.83 -14.37 -5.36
N ASP A 185 6.68 -13.86 -6.26
CA ASP A 185 7.34 -14.63 -7.31
C ASP A 185 8.53 -15.46 -6.79
N MET A 186 9.30 -14.95 -5.82
CA MET A 186 10.58 -15.53 -5.41
C MET A 186 10.54 -16.27 -4.08
N VAL A 187 9.56 -15.99 -3.21
CA VAL A 187 9.51 -16.54 -1.86
C VAL A 187 8.56 -17.72 -1.80
N ASN A 188 8.96 -18.80 -1.08
CA ASN A 188 8.09 -19.95 -0.87
C ASN A 188 6.90 -19.61 0.05
N GLU A 189 5.82 -20.40 -0.01
CA GLU A 189 4.58 -20.14 0.73
C GLU A 189 4.80 -20.06 2.26
N GLU A 190 5.71 -20.89 2.81
CA GLU A 190 6.01 -20.92 4.25
C GLU A 190 6.68 -19.62 4.75
N GLN A 191 7.46 -18.97 3.89
CA GLN A 191 8.24 -17.77 4.23
C GLN A 191 7.60 -16.46 3.77
N LYS A 192 6.51 -16.51 2.98
CA LYS A 192 5.83 -15.28 2.48
C LYS A 192 5.45 -14.33 3.61
N GLY A 193 4.93 -14.84 4.71
CA GLY A 193 4.57 -14.01 5.87
C GLY A 193 5.78 -13.23 6.42
N GLN A 194 6.93 -13.88 6.55
CA GLN A 194 8.17 -13.24 7.00
C GLN A 194 8.68 -12.22 5.98
N ALA A 195 8.66 -12.56 4.69
CA ALA A 195 9.13 -11.67 3.64
C ALA A 195 8.26 -10.39 3.51
N TYR A 196 6.94 -10.53 3.59
CA TYR A 196 6.04 -9.36 3.62
C TYR A 196 6.19 -8.53 4.90
N SER A 197 6.53 -9.15 6.03
CA SER A 197 6.84 -8.41 7.26
C SER A 197 8.10 -7.57 7.12
N ILE A 198 9.16 -8.11 6.51
CA ILE A 198 10.38 -7.37 6.18
C ILE A 198 10.08 -6.23 5.20
N GLN A 199 9.29 -6.50 4.17
CA GLN A 199 8.89 -5.48 3.20
C GLN A 199 8.09 -4.35 3.88
N SER A 200 7.15 -4.68 4.74
CA SER A 200 6.36 -3.72 5.51
C SER A 200 7.23 -2.89 6.44
N PHE A 201 8.21 -3.50 7.11
CA PHE A 201 9.17 -2.79 7.95
C PHE A 201 9.97 -1.76 7.12
N LEU A 202 10.53 -2.16 5.99
CA LEU A 202 11.30 -1.28 5.11
C LEU A 202 10.43 -0.16 4.51
N CYS A 203 9.18 -0.46 4.17
CA CYS A 203 8.19 0.50 3.74
C CYS A 203 7.96 1.60 4.79
N ASN A 204 7.66 1.21 6.03
CA ASN A 204 7.40 2.17 7.11
C ASN A 204 8.67 2.95 7.50
N ALA A 205 9.83 2.29 7.52
CA ALA A 205 11.10 2.96 7.77
C ALA A 205 11.43 4.00 6.70
N GLY A 206 11.20 3.69 5.42
CA GLY A 206 11.36 4.65 4.32
C GLY A 206 10.39 5.83 4.43
N SER A 207 9.14 5.57 4.76
CA SER A 207 8.15 6.62 4.98
C SER A 207 8.54 7.55 6.12
N LEU A 208 8.99 6.99 7.25
CA LEU A 208 9.45 7.76 8.41
C LEU A 208 10.60 8.70 8.03
N VAL A 209 11.61 8.18 7.34
CA VAL A 209 12.77 8.97 6.89
C VAL A 209 12.35 10.08 5.95
N GLY A 210 11.52 9.80 4.95
CA GLY A 210 11.05 10.80 3.99
C GLY A 210 10.21 11.90 4.65
N TYR A 211 9.33 11.56 5.59
CA TYR A 211 8.52 12.54 6.31
C TYR A 211 9.37 13.49 7.15
N LEU A 212 10.47 13.03 7.74
CA LEU A 212 11.29 13.82 8.63
C LEU A 212 12.34 14.68 7.91
N PHE A 213 12.65 14.46 6.64
CA PHE A 213 13.74 15.15 5.94
C PHE A 213 13.62 16.68 5.98
N PRO A 214 12.49 17.33 5.60
CA PRO A 214 12.43 18.80 5.64
C PRO A 214 12.63 19.36 7.03
N PHE A 215 12.10 18.70 8.08
CA PHE A 215 12.28 19.07 9.47
C PHE A 215 13.75 18.97 9.90
N ILE A 216 14.40 17.85 9.58
CA ILE A 216 15.81 17.61 9.92
C ILE A 216 16.71 18.65 9.24
N PHE A 217 16.45 18.99 7.98
CA PHE A 217 17.24 19.96 7.24
C PHE A 217 17.07 21.38 7.78
N ALA A 218 15.85 21.75 8.16
CA ALA A 218 15.62 23.02 8.85
C ALA A 218 16.37 23.09 10.19
N TRP A 219 16.40 21.98 10.96
CA TRP A 219 17.13 21.89 12.21
C TRP A 219 18.65 22.01 12.01
N PHE A 220 19.19 21.56 10.87
CA PHE A 220 20.60 21.76 10.50
C PHE A 220 20.87 23.17 9.90
N GLY A 221 19.88 24.07 9.90
CA GLY A 221 20.04 25.45 9.45
C GLY A 221 19.91 25.68 7.94
N ILE A 222 19.35 24.70 7.19
CA ILE A 222 19.02 24.91 5.79
C ILE A 222 17.82 25.86 5.70
N ALA A 223 17.84 26.81 4.75
CA ALA A 223 16.81 27.82 4.59
C ALA A 223 15.42 27.19 4.39
N ASN A 224 14.50 27.56 5.29
CA ASN A 224 13.11 27.10 5.27
C ASN A 224 12.14 28.13 4.67
N THR A 225 12.65 29.28 4.24
CA THR A 225 11.93 30.33 3.52
C THR A 225 12.52 30.49 2.14
N ALA A 226 11.72 30.97 1.20
CA ALA A 226 12.12 31.26 -0.17
C ALA A 226 11.35 32.47 -0.68
N PRO A 227 11.80 33.13 -1.76
CA PRO A 227 11.02 34.17 -2.45
C PRO A 227 9.62 33.64 -2.83
N GLU A 228 8.67 34.55 -2.97
CA GLU A 228 7.30 34.25 -3.37
C GLU A 228 7.27 33.41 -4.65
N GLY A 229 6.44 32.37 -4.67
CA GLY A 229 6.33 31.42 -5.77
C GLY A 229 7.46 30.36 -5.84
N GLN A 230 8.41 30.36 -4.90
CA GLN A 230 9.50 29.38 -4.86
C GLN A 230 9.41 28.49 -3.62
N VAL A 231 9.71 27.22 -3.83
CA VAL A 231 9.73 26.21 -2.75
C VAL A 231 11.02 26.36 -1.91
N PRO A 232 10.94 26.27 -0.57
CA PRO A 232 12.11 26.38 0.31
C PRO A 232 13.17 25.31 0.04
N ASP A 233 14.43 25.63 0.34
CA ASP A 233 15.56 24.72 0.11
C ASP A 233 15.49 23.47 0.98
N THR A 234 14.88 23.53 2.18
CA THR A 234 14.60 22.35 3.01
C THR A 234 13.81 21.28 2.24
N VAL A 235 12.82 21.69 1.46
CA VAL A 235 12.01 20.78 0.63
C VAL A 235 12.79 20.33 -0.60
N LYS A 236 13.46 21.26 -1.31
CA LYS A 236 14.27 20.92 -2.50
C LYS A 236 15.32 19.86 -2.16
N TYR A 237 16.11 20.07 -1.10
CA TYR A 237 17.13 19.12 -0.68
C TYR A 237 16.54 17.81 -0.17
N ALA A 238 15.36 17.82 0.48
CA ALA A 238 14.67 16.61 0.85
C ALA A 238 14.34 15.74 -0.37
N PHE A 239 13.85 16.35 -1.45
CA PHE A 239 13.59 15.63 -2.70
C PHE A 239 14.87 15.16 -3.39
N TYR A 240 15.95 15.97 -3.42
CA TYR A 240 17.21 15.58 -4.05
C TYR A 240 17.89 14.41 -3.31
N ILE A 241 17.95 14.47 -1.99
CA ILE A 241 18.53 13.41 -1.18
C ILE A 241 17.64 12.17 -1.20
N GLY A 242 16.31 12.34 -1.15
CA GLY A 242 15.37 11.25 -1.34
C GLY A 242 15.54 10.55 -2.69
N ALA A 243 15.76 11.32 -3.78
CA ALA A 243 16.05 10.79 -5.11
C ALA A 243 17.40 10.02 -5.14
N ALA A 244 18.43 10.55 -4.50
CA ALA A 244 19.73 9.88 -4.39
C ALA A 244 19.64 8.56 -3.61
N ILE A 245 18.88 8.52 -2.51
CA ILE A 245 18.64 7.29 -1.75
C ILE A 245 17.82 6.30 -2.58
N LEU A 246 16.79 6.77 -3.28
CA LEU A 246 15.97 5.93 -4.16
C LEU A 246 16.84 5.18 -5.17
N ILE A 247 17.71 5.88 -5.91
CA ILE A 247 18.57 5.22 -6.91
C ILE A 247 19.54 4.23 -6.27
N LEU A 248 20.15 4.58 -5.14
CA LEU A 248 21.06 3.69 -4.43
C LEU A 248 20.36 2.40 -3.98
N CYS A 249 19.16 2.52 -3.40
CA CYS A 249 18.37 1.39 -2.95
C CYS A 249 17.92 0.50 -4.13
N VAL A 250 17.51 1.11 -5.24
CA VAL A 250 17.08 0.39 -6.44
C VAL A 250 18.25 -0.31 -7.11
N LEU A 251 19.39 0.36 -7.26
CA LEU A 251 20.63 -0.26 -7.79
C LEU A 251 21.05 -1.44 -6.91
N PHE A 252 21.06 -1.26 -5.58
CA PHE A 252 21.37 -2.34 -4.66
C PHE A 252 20.48 -3.56 -4.90
N THR A 253 19.16 -3.39 -4.96
CA THR A 253 18.23 -4.49 -5.24
C THR A 253 18.47 -5.09 -6.63
N THR A 254 18.64 -4.27 -7.66
CA THR A 254 18.88 -4.72 -9.04
C THR A 254 20.14 -5.59 -9.16
N PHE A 255 21.22 -5.24 -8.46
CA PHE A 255 22.47 -6.01 -8.50
C PHE A 255 22.47 -7.25 -7.59
N LYS A 256 21.73 -7.21 -6.48
CA LYS A 256 21.70 -8.31 -5.50
C LYS A 256 20.65 -9.36 -5.78
N VAL A 257 19.55 -8.98 -6.44
CA VAL A 257 18.44 -9.88 -6.73
C VAL A 257 18.54 -10.40 -8.15
N LYS A 258 18.57 -11.72 -8.27
CA LYS A 258 18.47 -12.42 -9.57
C LYS A 258 17.11 -13.09 -9.63
N GLU A 259 16.25 -12.65 -10.53
CA GLU A 259 14.98 -13.30 -10.80
C GLU A 259 15.18 -14.69 -11.44
N MET A 260 14.23 -15.58 -11.20
CA MET A 260 14.27 -16.92 -11.78
C MET A 260 14.16 -16.85 -13.31
N PRO A 261 14.94 -17.65 -14.06
CA PRO A 261 14.73 -17.81 -15.49
C PRO A 261 13.33 -18.35 -15.82
N PRO A 262 12.80 -18.11 -17.04
CA PRO A 262 11.42 -18.51 -17.41
C PRO A 262 11.09 -19.97 -17.15
N LYS A 263 12.04 -20.87 -17.39
CA LYS A 263 11.86 -22.32 -17.19
C LYS A 263 11.72 -22.66 -15.70
N GLU A 264 12.65 -22.16 -14.88
CA GLU A 264 12.63 -22.35 -13.43
C GLU A 264 11.36 -21.72 -12.81
N TYR A 265 10.93 -20.57 -13.31
CA TYR A 265 9.71 -19.91 -12.87
C TYR A 265 8.47 -20.75 -13.16
N ALA A 266 8.37 -21.33 -14.36
CA ALA A 266 7.25 -22.19 -14.74
C ALA A 266 7.20 -23.46 -13.89
N GLU A 267 8.34 -24.15 -13.72
CA GLU A 267 8.46 -25.33 -12.86
C GLU A 267 8.08 -25.01 -11.39
N PHE A 268 8.55 -23.89 -10.91
CA PHE A 268 8.37 -23.42 -9.56
C PHE A 268 6.90 -23.05 -9.22
N HIS A 269 6.15 -22.52 -10.19
CA HIS A 269 4.74 -22.16 -10.05
C HIS A 269 3.79 -23.24 -10.58
N GLY A 270 4.32 -24.39 -11.06
CA GLY A 270 3.51 -25.47 -11.62
C GLY A 270 2.74 -25.03 -12.88
N ILE A 271 3.31 -24.08 -13.63
CA ILE A 271 2.71 -23.60 -14.88
C ILE A 271 3.10 -24.58 -15.99
N ASP A 272 2.10 -25.25 -16.55
CA ASP A 272 2.27 -26.09 -17.72
C ASP A 272 2.39 -25.20 -18.97
N PRO A 273 3.55 -25.20 -19.69
CA PRO A 273 3.74 -24.35 -20.87
C PRO A 273 2.74 -24.65 -22.01
N ASP A 274 2.19 -25.87 -22.03
CA ASP A 274 1.27 -26.33 -23.08
C ASP A 274 -0.21 -26.10 -22.73
N LYS A 275 -0.50 -25.72 -21.48
CA LYS A 275 -1.86 -25.42 -21.04
C LYS A 275 -2.25 -24.02 -21.51
N LYS A 276 -3.14 -23.91 -22.48
CA LYS A 276 -3.71 -22.60 -22.85
C LYS A 276 -4.36 -21.97 -21.62
N GLU A 277 -3.94 -20.75 -21.28
CA GLU A 277 -4.61 -19.95 -20.27
C GLU A 277 -6.10 -19.86 -20.60
N GLU A 278 -6.95 -20.42 -19.74
CA GLU A 278 -8.38 -20.16 -19.81
C GLU A 278 -8.57 -18.64 -19.67
N LYS A 279 -9.29 -18.06 -20.61
CA LYS A 279 -9.57 -16.60 -20.56
C LYS A 279 -10.26 -16.29 -19.24
N ALA A 280 -9.57 -15.56 -18.38
CA ALA A 280 -10.15 -15.07 -17.14
C ALA A 280 -11.50 -14.36 -17.44
N PRO A 281 -12.52 -14.57 -16.61
CA PRO A 281 -13.80 -13.89 -16.76
C PRO A 281 -13.59 -12.37 -16.87
N GLY A 282 -14.39 -11.72 -17.71
CA GLY A 282 -14.28 -10.26 -17.87
C GLY A 282 -14.51 -9.54 -16.54
N MET A 283 -13.83 -8.40 -16.35
CA MET A 283 -13.90 -7.59 -15.10
C MET A 283 -15.35 -7.31 -14.66
N LEU A 284 -16.25 -6.97 -15.57
CA LEU A 284 -17.67 -6.73 -15.27
C LEU A 284 -18.38 -7.98 -14.74
N THR A 285 -18.03 -9.14 -15.27
CA THR A 285 -18.59 -10.43 -14.80
C THR A 285 -18.12 -10.74 -13.40
N LEU A 286 -16.84 -10.50 -13.10
CA LEU A 286 -16.29 -10.68 -11.75
C LEU A 286 -16.92 -9.71 -10.76
N LEU A 287 -17.11 -8.44 -11.12
CA LEU A 287 -17.78 -7.47 -10.25
C LEU A 287 -19.24 -7.84 -9.97
N LYS A 288 -20.00 -8.31 -10.97
CA LYS A 288 -21.37 -8.78 -10.78
C LYS A 288 -21.47 -9.99 -9.85
N ASN A 289 -20.46 -10.86 -9.89
CA ASN A 289 -20.40 -12.06 -9.07
C ASN A 289 -19.60 -11.85 -7.76
N ALA A 290 -19.18 -10.62 -7.48
CA ALA A 290 -18.42 -10.32 -6.27
C ALA A 290 -19.24 -10.62 -5.00
N PRO A 291 -18.64 -11.20 -3.95
CA PRO A 291 -19.34 -11.50 -2.72
C PRO A 291 -19.88 -10.22 -2.07
N LYS A 292 -20.96 -10.33 -1.32
CA LYS A 292 -21.55 -9.16 -0.61
C LYS A 292 -20.53 -8.44 0.27
N THR A 293 -19.59 -9.18 0.85
CA THR A 293 -18.49 -8.64 1.65
C THR A 293 -17.63 -7.65 0.86
N PHE A 294 -17.38 -7.91 -0.43
CA PHE A 294 -16.62 -6.99 -1.31
C PHE A 294 -17.25 -5.58 -1.32
N TRP A 295 -18.56 -5.50 -1.53
CA TRP A 295 -19.27 -4.24 -1.59
C TRP A 295 -19.44 -3.56 -0.23
N THR A 296 -19.76 -4.34 0.80
CA THR A 296 -19.99 -3.78 2.15
C THR A 296 -18.70 -3.30 2.80
N VAL A 297 -17.59 -4.00 2.60
CA VAL A 297 -16.25 -3.52 3.00
C VAL A 297 -15.82 -2.33 2.15
N GLY A 298 -16.16 -2.33 0.84
CA GLY A 298 -15.92 -1.20 -0.05
C GLY A 298 -16.59 0.10 0.42
N ILE A 299 -17.80 0.03 1.01
CA ILE A 299 -18.47 1.20 1.60
C ILE A 299 -17.67 1.74 2.80
N VAL A 300 -17.16 0.88 3.68
CA VAL A 300 -16.31 1.32 4.80
C VAL A 300 -15.05 1.98 4.28
N GLN A 301 -14.41 1.37 3.29
CA GLN A 301 -13.21 1.92 2.64
C GLN A 301 -13.47 3.28 2.00
N PHE A 302 -14.66 3.49 1.42
CA PHE A 302 -15.03 4.77 0.84
C PHE A 302 -14.89 5.92 1.85
N PHE A 303 -15.46 5.76 3.03
CA PHE A 303 -15.38 6.78 4.08
C PHE A 303 -13.96 6.95 4.62
N CYS A 304 -13.26 5.85 4.84
CA CYS A 304 -11.89 5.88 5.37
C CYS A 304 -10.93 6.62 4.44
N TRP A 305 -10.90 6.24 3.15
CA TRP A 305 -9.96 6.83 2.20
C TRP A 305 -10.29 8.29 1.87
N ALA A 306 -11.56 8.68 1.89
CA ALA A 306 -11.97 10.07 1.77
C ALA A 306 -11.46 10.91 2.96
N ALA A 307 -11.57 10.39 4.20
CA ALA A 307 -11.09 11.08 5.39
C ALA A 307 -9.56 11.32 5.34
N PHE A 308 -8.79 10.29 4.98
CA PHE A 308 -7.33 10.40 4.89
C PHE A 308 -6.88 11.29 3.73
N LEU A 309 -7.62 11.34 2.61
CA LEU A 309 -7.32 12.30 1.55
C LEU A 309 -7.41 13.74 2.06
N TYR A 310 -8.46 14.07 2.80
CA TYR A 310 -8.60 15.40 3.37
C TYR A 310 -7.49 15.74 4.37
N MET A 311 -7.01 14.76 5.14
CA MET A 311 -5.83 14.95 5.96
C MET A 311 -4.61 15.36 5.11
N TRP A 312 -4.26 14.58 4.09
CA TRP A 312 -3.10 14.89 3.25
C TRP A 312 -3.22 16.24 2.54
N THR A 313 -4.43 16.59 2.11
CA THR A 313 -4.68 17.83 1.39
C THR A 313 -4.56 19.06 2.28
N TYR A 314 -5.18 19.02 3.47
CA TYR A 314 -5.43 20.24 4.24
C TYR A 314 -4.59 20.40 5.51
N THR A 315 -3.77 19.40 5.90
CA THR A 315 -3.01 19.48 7.17
C THR A 315 -2.11 20.71 7.23
N ASN A 316 -1.37 21.02 6.15
CA ASN A 316 -0.42 22.14 6.18
C ASN A 316 -1.11 23.48 6.47
N GLY A 317 -2.11 23.83 5.69
CA GLY A 317 -2.83 25.11 5.89
C GLY A 317 -3.62 25.13 7.20
N ALA A 318 -4.19 23.98 7.61
CA ALA A 318 -4.91 23.90 8.88
C ALA A 318 -4.02 24.19 10.09
N ILE A 319 -2.86 23.57 10.19
CA ILE A 319 -1.97 23.77 11.33
C ILE A 319 -1.20 25.08 11.24
N ALA A 320 -0.88 25.58 10.05
CA ALA A 320 -0.29 26.90 9.85
C ALA A 320 -1.20 28.00 10.42
N ASP A 321 -2.49 27.95 10.12
CA ASP A 321 -3.50 28.88 10.65
C ASP A 321 -3.65 28.73 12.17
N THR A 322 -3.85 27.52 12.68
CA THR A 322 -4.21 27.29 14.09
C THR A 322 -3.04 27.32 15.05
N CYS A 323 -1.84 26.89 14.67
CA CYS A 323 -0.68 26.81 15.55
C CYS A 323 0.35 27.95 15.33
N TRP A 324 0.46 28.47 14.10
CA TRP A 324 1.37 29.56 13.76
C TRP A 324 0.67 30.87 13.45
N GLY A 325 -0.68 30.88 13.40
CA GLY A 325 -1.49 32.08 13.21
C GLY A 325 -1.32 32.73 11.85
N THR A 326 -0.99 31.96 10.82
CA THR A 326 -0.75 32.48 9.47
C THR A 326 -1.39 31.61 8.38
N THR A 327 -1.95 32.30 7.39
CA THR A 327 -2.41 31.70 6.12
C THR A 327 -1.53 32.11 4.94
N ASP A 328 -0.56 33.01 5.19
CA ASP A 328 0.38 33.48 4.18
C ASP A 328 1.42 32.37 3.88
N VAL A 329 1.35 31.82 2.68
CA VAL A 329 2.20 30.74 2.21
C VAL A 329 3.69 31.11 2.10
N ALA A 330 4.01 32.40 1.97
CA ALA A 330 5.38 32.91 1.93
C ALA A 330 5.97 33.12 3.32
N SER A 331 5.14 33.12 4.37
CA SER A 331 5.58 33.33 5.74
C SER A 331 6.42 32.19 6.29
N GLU A 332 7.35 32.52 7.18
CA GLU A 332 8.17 31.53 7.90
C GLU A 332 7.30 30.53 8.67
N GLY A 333 6.26 31.01 9.36
CA GLY A 333 5.34 30.17 10.12
C GLY A 333 4.62 29.14 9.26
N TYR A 334 4.19 29.49 8.04
CA TYR A 334 3.58 28.51 7.11
C TYR A 334 4.57 27.43 6.70
N GLN A 335 5.81 27.80 6.47
CA GLN A 335 6.85 26.88 6.06
C GLN A 335 7.34 25.99 7.22
N GLU A 336 7.36 26.52 8.45
CA GLU A 336 7.60 25.71 9.67
C GLU A 336 6.47 24.71 9.90
N ALA A 337 5.21 25.14 9.75
CA ALA A 337 4.06 24.24 9.79
C ALA A 337 4.20 23.08 8.79
N GLY A 338 4.67 23.37 7.56
CA GLY A 338 4.96 22.36 6.55
C GLY A 338 5.99 21.33 6.98
N ASN A 339 7.05 21.74 7.66
CA ASN A 339 8.02 20.80 8.24
C ASN A 339 7.39 19.96 9.37
N TRP A 340 6.51 20.59 10.18
CA TRP A 340 5.82 19.91 11.27
C TRP A 340 4.78 18.90 10.77
N VAL A 341 4.19 19.11 9.57
CA VAL A 341 3.35 18.09 8.89
C VAL A 341 4.11 16.76 8.76
N GLY A 342 5.37 16.83 8.34
CA GLY A 342 6.22 15.64 8.25
C GLY A 342 6.38 14.93 9.59
N VAL A 343 6.62 15.68 10.66
CA VAL A 343 6.70 15.14 12.04
C VAL A 343 5.39 14.45 12.43
N LEU A 344 4.24 15.08 12.18
CA LEU A 344 2.92 14.55 12.51
C LEU A 344 2.61 13.27 11.72
N PHE A 345 2.95 13.21 10.44
CA PHE A 345 2.78 11.99 9.64
C PHE A 345 3.72 10.87 10.07
N ALA A 346 4.93 11.20 10.52
CA ALA A 346 5.84 10.24 11.14
C ALA A 346 5.24 9.68 12.45
N VAL A 347 4.68 10.54 13.29
CA VAL A 347 3.97 10.15 14.52
C VAL A 347 2.75 9.27 14.22
N GLN A 348 1.96 9.62 13.19
CA GLN A 348 0.86 8.79 12.73
C GLN A 348 1.31 7.40 12.31
N ALA A 349 2.44 7.29 11.59
CA ALA A 349 3.02 6.00 11.20
C ALA A 349 3.46 5.17 12.42
N VAL A 350 4.07 5.81 13.42
CA VAL A 350 4.42 5.15 14.70
C VAL A 350 3.16 4.69 15.42
N GLY A 351 2.13 5.53 15.52
CA GLY A 351 0.84 5.18 16.10
C GLY A 351 0.20 3.96 15.41
N SER A 352 0.29 3.91 14.09
CA SER A 352 -0.18 2.79 13.28
C SER A 352 0.57 1.50 13.61
N MET A 353 1.90 1.53 13.70
CA MET A 353 2.71 0.36 14.05
C MET A 353 2.38 -0.17 15.45
N LEU A 354 2.24 0.73 16.42
CA LEU A 354 1.86 0.35 17.78
C LEU A 354 0.46 -0.27 17.83
N TRP A 355 -0.51 0.33 17.13
CA TRP A 355 -1.88 -0.16 17.11
C TRP A 355 -2.03 -1.48 16.35
N ALA A 356 -1.21 -1.72 15.33
CA ALA A 356 -1.17 -3.00 14.63
C ALA A 356 -0.87 -4.19 15.55
N LEU A 357 -0.12 -3.97 16.65
CA LEU A 357 0.12 -4.98 17.69
C LEU A 357 -1.10 -5.20 18.62
N VAL A 358 -2.03 -4.26 18.64
CA VAL A 358 -3.24 -4.32 19.46
C VAL A 358 -4.40 -5.00 18.72
N ILE A 359 -4.54 -4.77 17.41
CA ILE A 359 -5.62 -5.34 16.58
C ILE A 359 -5.80 -6.86 16.77
N PRO A 360 -4.74 -7.70 16.77
CA PRO A 360 -4.89 -9.15 16.93
C PRO A 360 -5.40 -9.59 18.32
N LYS A 361 -5.40 -8.71 19.32
CA LYS A 361 -5.89 -9.02 20.67
C LYS A 361 -7.41 -8.96 20.79
N PHE A 362 -8.09 -8.38 19.80
CA PHE A 362 -9.54 -8.37 19.77
C PHE A 362 -10.08 -9.75 19.37
N LYS A 363 -11.13 -10.20 20.07
CA LYS A 363 -11.82 -11.46 19.74
C LYS A 363 -12.57 -11.39 18.41
N ASP A 364 -13.08 -10.21 18.08
CA ASP A 364 -13.81 -9.95 16.83
C ASP A 364 -13.12 -8.84 16.05
N ILE A 365 -12.71 -9.15 14.83
CA ILE A 365 -12.01 -8.24 13.93
C ILE A 365 -12.87 -7.03 13.53
N LYS A 366 -14.21 -7.17 13.50
CA LYS A 366 -15.12 -6.06 13.21
C LYS A 366 -15.16 -5.07 14.36
N VAL A 367 -15.17 -5.60 15.61
CA VAL A 367 -15.09 -4.74 16.80
C VAL A 367 -13.74 -4.01 16.80
N ALA A 368 -12.64 -4.71 16.48
CA ALA A 368 -11.34 -4.06 16.31
C ALA A 368 -11.40 -2.93 15.28
N TYR A 369 -12.07 -3.16 14.15
CA TYR A 369 -12.21 -2.16 13.09
C TYR A 369 -13.00 -0.94 13.56
N VAL A 370 -14.19 -1.15 14.15
CA VAL A 370 -15.03 -0.05 14.67
C VAL A 370 -14.28 0.77 15.70
N VAL A 371 -13.66 0.13 16.71
CA VAL A 371 -12.92 0.82 17.77
C VAL A 371 -11.77 1.64 17.17
N SER A 372 -11.02 1.07 16.24
CA SER A 372 -9.91 1.77 15.59
C SER A 372 -10.37 3.01 14.81
N LEU A 373 -11.48 2.90 14.05
CA LEU A 373 -12.02 4.02 13.31
C LEU A 373 -12.56 5.12 14.24
N LEU A 374 -13.19 4.77 15.35
CA LEU A 374 -13.67 5.73 16.34
C LEU A 374 -12.53 6.44 17.06
N ILE A 375 -11.44 5.73 17.40
CA ILE A 375 -10.21 6.34 17.95
C ILE A 375 -9.62 7.34 16.94
N GLY A 376 -9.53 6.96 15.68
CA GLY A 376 -9.07 7.86 14.62
C GLY A 376 -9.99 9.06 14.41
N ALA A 377 -11.31 8.88 14.52
CA ALA A 377 -12.27 9.96 14.44
C ALA A 377 -12.09 10.99 15.56
N VAL A 378 -11.84 10.53 16.80
CA VAL A 378 -11.46 11.40 17.93
C VAL A 378 -10.15 12.12 17.62
N GLY A 379 -9.15 11.40 17.08
CA GLY A 379 -7.88 12.00 16.64
C GLY A 379 -8.10 13.10 15.61
N PHE A 380 -8.90 12.89 14.59
CA PHE A 380 -9.22 13.92 13.59
C PHE A 380 -9.98 15.10 14.23
N ALA A 381 -11.02 14.84 14.98
CA ALA A 381 -11.81 15.91 15.61
C ALA A 381 -10.95 16.75 16.58
N SER A 382 -10.02 16.13 17.30
CA SER A 382 -9.15 16.83 18.26
C SER A 382 -8.24 17.86 17.60
N VAL A 383 -7.83 17.68 16.32
CA VAL A 383 -7.03 18.68 15.59
C VAL A 383 -7.76 20.04 15.51
N PHE A 384 -9.08 20.04 15.39
CA PHE A 384 -9.87 21.28 15.34
C PHE A 384 -9.82 22.07 16.63
N PHE A 385 -9.69 21.39 17.78
CA PHE A 385 -9.71 22.04 19.11
C PHE A 385 -8.32 22.33 19.68
N LEU A 386 -7.28 21.68 19.14
CA LEU A 386 -5.92 21.80 19.65
C LEU A 386 -5.10 22.77 18.79
N HIS A 387 -4.74 23.92 19.38
CA HIS A 387 -3.98 24.99 18.73
C HIS A 387 -2.50 25.00 19.15
N ASN A 388 -1.98 23.86 19.56
CA ASN A 388 -0.60 23.71 19.95
C ASN A 388 0.04 22.53 19.19
N GLN A 389 1.14 22.83 18.49
CA GLN A 389 1.84 21.86 17.65
C GLN A 389 2.23 20.55 18.38
N TYR A 390 2.62 20.63 19.66
CA TYR A 390 2.99 19.46 20.45
C TYR A 390 1.78 18.63 20.88
N ALA A 391 0.63 19.28 21.15
CA ALA A 391 -0.59 18.58 21.48
C ALA A 391 -1.13 17.77 20.28
N LEU A 392 -0.88 18.21 19.05
CA LEU A 392 -1.24 17.50 17.83
C LEU A 392 -0.54 16.14 17.69
N ILE A 393 0.58 15.89 18.39
CA ILE A 393 1.23 14.59 18.45
C ILE A 393 0.25 13.52 18.94
N VAL A 394 -0.55 13.83 19.97
CA VAL A 394 -1.56 12.89 20.47
C VAL A 394 -2.64 12.65 19.43
N SER A 395 -3.10 13.68 18.75
CA SER A 395 -4.11 13.57 17.67
C SER A 395 -3.65 12.61 16.57
N PHE A 396 -2.42 12.78 16.09
CA PHE A 396 -1.87 11.96 15.01
C PHE A 396 -1.50 10.54 15.45
N LEU A 397 -1.15 10.30 16.72
CA LEU A 397 -1.06 8.93 17.27
C LEU A 397 -2.41 8.22 17.19
N LEU A 398 -3.51 8.89 17.57
CA LEU A 398 -4.86 8.33 17.50
C LEU A 398 -5.31 8.10 16.05
N ILE A 399 -5.01 9.02 15.13
CA ILE A 399 -5.26 8.84 13.68
C ILE A 399 -4.52 7.61 13.15
N GLY A 400 -3.32 7.32 13.67
CA GLY A 400 -2.55 6.13 13.35
C GLY A 400 -3.30 4.82 13.63
N ALA A 401 -4.16 4.78 14.64
CA ALA A 401 -4.98 3.59 14.93
C ALA A 401 -5.96 3.28 13.79
N ALA A 402 -6.65 4.29 13.26
CA ALA A 402 -7.53 4.11 12.10
C ALA A 402 -6.73 3.67 10.87
N TRP A 403 -5.56 4.27 10.63
CA TRP A 403 -4.67 3.91 9.52
C TRP A 403 -4.28 2.44 9.55
N ALA A 404 -3.84 1.92 10.71
CA ALA A 404 -3.50 0.50 10.87
C ALA A 404 -4.67 -0.42 10.50
N ALA A 405 -5.87 -0.10 11.01
CA ALA A 405 -7.05 -0.93 10.80
C ALA A 405 -7.54 -0.89 9.35
N MET A 406 -7.56 0.29 8.70
CA MET A 406 -8.05 0.41 7.33
C MET A 406 -7.12 -0.25 6.30
N LEU A 407 -5.85 -0.44 6.62
CA LEU A 407 -4.92 -1.18 5.75
C LEU A 407 -5.00 -2.69 5.92
N ALA A 408 -5.28 -3.19 7.13
CA ALA A 408 -5.23 -4.62 7.43
C ALA A 408 -6.60 -5.31 7.40
N VAL A 409 -7.60 -4.72 8.06
CA VAL A 409 -8.88 -5.39 8.32
C VAL A 409 -9.70 -5.64 7.05
N PRO A 410 -9.84 -4.69 6.11
CA PRO A 410 -10.61 -4.90 4.88
C PRO A 410 -10.12 -6.08 4.04
N PHE A 411 -8.80 -6.20 3.88
CA PHE A 411 -8.21 -7.31 3.14
C PHE A 411 -8.43 -8.65 3.85
N THR A 412 -8.36 -8.68 5.19
CA THR A 412 -8.64 -9.88 5.98
C THR A 412 -10.11 -10.31 5.81
N LEU A 413 -11.06 -9.38 5.94
CA LEU A 413 -12.49 -9.66 5.78
C LEU A 413 -12.82 -10.13 4.36
N LEU A 414 -12.23 -9.50 3.36
CA LEU A 414 -12.43 -9.87 1.96
C LEU A 414 -11.86 -11.25 1.66
N THR A 415 -10.61 -11.53 2.04
CA THR A 415 -9.96 -12.82 1.76
C THR A 415 -10.68 -13.98 2.45
N ASN A 416 -11.23 -13.76 3.65
CA ASN A 416 -12.04 -14.75 4.34
C ASN A 416 -13.38 -15.06 3.64
N SER A 417 -13.86 -14.16 2.78
CA SER A 417 -15.11 -14.32 2.02
C SER A 417 -14.91 -14.84 0.59
N LEU A 418 -13.69 -14.87 0.12
CA LEU A 418 -13.33 -15.34 -1.21
C LEU A 418 -12.95 -16.83 -1.16
N SER A 419 -13.43 -17.59 -2.15
CA SER A 419 -13.05 -18.99 -2.37
C SER A 419 -12.78 -19.20 -3.85
N GLY A 420 -11.75 -20.02 -4.19
CA GLY A 420 -11.49 -20.44 -5.56
C GLY A 420 -10.36 -19.71 -6.28
N GLU A 421 -10.31 -19.88 -7.61
CA GLU A 421 -9.16 -19.53 -8.46
C GLU A 421 -8.95 -18.03 -8.70
N HIS A 422 -9.93 -17.16 -8.38
CA HIS A 422 -9.89 -15.74 -8.74
C HIS A 422 -9.59 -14.78 -7.59
N ILE A 423 -9.06 -15.28 -6.46
CA ILE A 423 -8.77 -14.45 -5.26
C ILE A 423 -7.87 -13.26 -5.62
N GLY A 424 -6.78 -13.50 -6.37
CA GLY A 424 -5.86 -12.44 -6.77
C GLY A 424 -6.52 -11.35 -7.62
N THR A 425 -7.41 -11.75 -8.52
CA THR A 425 -8.17 -10.81 -9.38
C THR A 425 -9.14 -9.97 -8.55
N TYR A 426 -9.84 -10.57 -7.59
CA TYR A 426 -10.72 -9.82 -6.67
C TYR A 426 -9.94 -8.85 -5.79
N LEU A 427 -8.76 -9.22 -5.29
CA LEU A 427 -7.88 -8.31 -4.54
C LEU A 427 -7.40 -7.14 -5.42
N GLY A 428 -7.10 -7.39 -6.69
CA GLY A 428 -6.78 -6.34 -7.66
C GLY A 428 -7.95 -5.39 -7.92
N LEU A 429 -9.17 -5.92 -8.10
CA LEU A 429 -10.38 -5.13 -8.26
C LEU A 429 -10.71 -4.32 -6.99
N PHE A 430 -10.40 -4.87 -5.81
CA PHE A 430 -10.61 -4.22 -4.53
C PHE A 430 -9.74 -2.96 -4.37
N ASN A 431 -8.61 -2.85 -5.08
CA ASN A 431 -7.86 -1.60 -5.14
C ASN A 431 -8.70 -0.42 -5.65
N GLY A 432 -9.72 -0.69 -6.47
CA GLY A 432 -10.71 0.33 -6.87
C GLY A 432 -11.46 0.95 -5.69
N THR A 433 -11.72 0.19 -4.61
CA THR A 433 -12.35 0.72 -3.38
C THR A 433 -11.39 1.61 -2.56
N ILE A 434 -10.13 1.66 -2.91
CA ILE A 434 -9.11 2.56 -2.38
C ILE A 434 -9.03 3.84 -3.22
N CYS A 435 -8.90 3.68 -4.54
CA CYS A 435 -8.64 4.80 -5.45
C CYS A 435 -9.89 5.64 -5.74
N LEU A 436 -11.05 5.00 -5.99
CA LEU A 436 -12.28 5.71 -6.36
C LEU A 436 -12.78 6.68 -5.25
N PRO A 437 -12.78 6.31 -3.96
CA PRO A 437 -13.12 7.24 -2.88
C PRO A 437 -12.20 8.45 -2.81
N GLN A 438 -10.92 8.26 -3.04
CA GLN A 438 -9.95 9.35 -3.04
C GLN A 438 -10.20 10.30 -4.21
N ILE A 439 -10.46 9.78 -5.41
CA ILE A 439 -10.82 10.59 -6.59
C ILE A 439 -12.10 11.39 -6.31
N ALA A 440 -13.13 10.75 -5.75
CA ALA A 440 -14.39 11.41 -5.42
C ALA A 440 -14.20 12.51 -4.36
N ALA A 441 -13.46 12.20 -3.28
CA ALA A 441 -13.17 13.16 -2.22
C ALA A 441 -12.33 14.32 -2.72
N ALA A 442 -11.33 14.06 -3.59
CA ALA A 442 -10.51 15.11 -4.21
C ALA A 442 -11.35 16.03 -5.12
N ALA A 443 -12.23 15.46 -5.94
CA ALA A 443 -13.10 16.24 -6.81
C ALA A 443 -14.10 17.12 -6.05
N CYS A 444 -14.55 16.67 -4.87
CA CYS A 444 -15.52 17.39 -4.05
C CYS A 444 -14.87 18.27 -2.97
N GLY A 445 -13.57 18.14 -2.71
CA GLY A 445 -12.91 18.70 -1.52
C GLY A 445 -13.03 20.22 -1.41
N GLY A 446 -12.85 20.96 -2.50
CA GLY A 446 -13.00 22.41 -2.50
C GLY A 446 -14.45 22.85 -2.22
N LEU A 447 -15.44 22.14 -2.76
CA LEU A 447 -16.85 22.41 -2.45
C LEU A 447 -17.16 22.12 -0.97
N VAL A 448 -16.68 21.01 -0.44
CA VAL A 448 -16.83 20.65 0.98
C VAL A 448 -16.18 21.69 1.87
N LEU A 449 -14.95 22.14 1.56
CA LEU A 449 -14.25 23.18 2.28
C LEU A 449 -15.09 24.48 2.33
N LYS A 450 -15.65 24.89 1.19
CA LYS A 450 -16.52 26.06 1.10
C LYS A 450 -17.79 25.91 1.97
N LEU A 451 -18.41 24.74 1.97
CA LEU A 451 -19.63 24.47 2.75
C LEU A 451 -19.37 24.47 4.27
N VAL A 452 -18.16 24.12 4.71
CA VAL A 452 -17.81 24.11 6.15
C VAL A 452 -17.17 25.44 6.62
N GLY A 453 -17.26 26.49 5.81
CA GLY A 453 -16.84 27.85 6.20
C GLY A 453 -15.45 28.27 5.70
N GLY A 454 -14.80 27.48 4.85
CA GLY A 454 -13.54 27.86 4.17
C GLY A 454 -12.26 27.65 4.99
N ALA A 455 -12.36 27.47 6.31
CA ALA A 455 -11.19 27.19 7.15
C ALA A 455 -10.71 25.74 6.96
N GLN A 456 -9.44 25.54 6.59
CA GLN A 456 -8.90 24.21 6.30
C GLN A 456 -8.95 23.26 7.51
N VAL A 457 -8.86 23.79 8.74
CA VAL A 457 -8.99 22.99 9.97
C VAL A 457 -10.35 22.33 10.11
N SER A 458 -11.42 22.94 9.55
CA SER A 458 -12.79 22.37 9.57
C SER A 458 -12.86 21.03 8.80
N MET A 459 -11.97 20.81 7.84
CA MET A 459 -11.89 19.54 7.09
C MET A 459 -11.49 18.36 7.98
N PHE A 460 -10.88 18.60 9.14
CA PHE A 460 -10.58 17.57 10.14
C PHE A 460 -11.84 17.09 10.85
N ILE A 461 -12.81 17.97 11.10
CA ILE A 461 -14.15 17.56 11.59
C ILE A 461 -14.86 16.70 10.53
N VAL A 462 -14.81 17.12 9.25
CA VAL A 462 -15.37 16.34 8.15
C VAL A 462 -14.72 14.94 8.08
N ALA A 463 -13.40 14.87 8.17
CA ALA A 463 -12.66 13.60 8.19
C ALA A 463 -13.06 12.73 9.39
N GLY A 464 -13.23 13.32 10.58
CA GLY A 464 -13.73 12.63 11.77
C GLY A 464 -15.14 12.05 11.55
N VAL A 465 -16.06 12.84 11.00
CA VAL A 465 -17.41 12.39 10.65
C VAL A 465 -17.38 11.25 9.64
N LEU A 466 -16.54 11.34 8.60
CA LEU A 466 -16.38 10.25 7.63
C LEU A 466 -15.91 8.96 8.29
N LEU A 467 -14.96 9.00 9.23
CA LEU A 467 -14.55 7.80 9.98
C LEU A 467 -15.67 7.24 10.86
N VAL A 468 -16.49 8.08 11.47
CA VAL A 468 -17.68 7.62 12.22
C VAL A 468 -18.69 6.94 11.28
N LEU A 469 -18.94 7.50 10.09
CA LEU A 469 -19.80 6.86 9.08
C LEU A 469 -19.20 5.54 8.61
N GLY A 470 -17.86 5.47 8.43
CA GLY A 470 -17.14 4.24 8.17
C GLY A 470 -17.35 3.20 9.28
N ALA A 471 -17.18 3.59 10.54
CA ALA A 471 -17.39 2.71 11.70
C ALA A 471 -18.85 2.19 11.77
N LEU A 472 -19.84 3.05 11.55
CA LEU A 472 -21.24 2.65 11.48
C LEU A 472 -21.53 1.70 10.32
N SER A 473 -20.82 1.86 9.21
CA SER A 473 -20.98 1.01 8.01
C SER A 473 -20.45 -0.41 8.23
N VAL A 474 -19.54 -0.65 9.20
CA VAL A 474 -19.03 -1.98 9.53
C VAL A 474 -20.16 -2.96 9.92
N ARG A 475 -21.28 -2.47 10.48
CA ARG A 475 -22.44 -3.31 10.83
C ARG A 475 -23.03 -4.06 9.63
N PHE A 476 -22.88 -3.52 8.42
CA PHE A 476 -23.38 -4.16 7.20
C PHE A 476 -22.43 -5.23 6.65
N VAL A 477 -21.21 -5.27 7.15
CA VAL A 477 -20.23 -6.26 6.72
C VAL A 477 -20.60 -7.64 7.25
N LYS A 478 -20.88 -8.57 6.33
CA LYS A 478 -21.16 -9.96 6.69
C LYS A 478 -19.86 -10.74 6.76
N ASP A 479 -19.67 -11.52 7.84
CA ASP A 479 -18.54 -12.44 7.92
C ASP A 479 -18.73 -13.53 6.88
N GLY A 480 -17.77 -13.64 5.99
CA GLY A 480 -17.63 -14.82 5.14
C GLY A 480 -17.06 -16.00 5.92
N LYS A 481 -17.60 -16.32 7.11
CA LYS A 481 -17.24 -17.57 7.75
C LYS A 481 -17.71 -18.69 6.84
N LYS A 482 -16.75 -19.48 6.33
CA LYS A 482 -17.07 -20.77 5.71
C LYS A 482 -17.90 -21.55 6.74
N ALA A 483 -19.15 -21.86 6.38
CA ALA A 483 -19.96 -22.82 7.09
C ALA A 483 -19.32 -24.20 7.01
#